data_8f82d3fe92258a1b7215b842b1c5ff93
#
_entry.id   8f82d3fe92258a1b7215b842b1c5ff93
#
_cell.length_a   1.000
_cell.length_b   1.000
_cell.length_c   1.000
_cell.angle_alpha   90.00
_cell.angle_beta   90.00
_cell.angle_gamma   90.00
#
_symmetry.space_group_name_H-M   'P 1'
#
loop_
_entity.id
_entity.type
_entity.pdbx_description
1 polymer ?
#
loop_
_entity_poly.entity_id
_entity_poly.type
_entity_poly.pdbx_seq_one_letter_code
_entity_poly.pdbx_strand_id
1 'polypeptide(L)'
;NAEKTVIRDITIRNSAYWTIHLIGCYDALIDGISLLNNLKIRNGDGIDVDHSKKVRIANCFIESGDDCICLKNRREFEEYGSCEDIVVTNCVMTSRSCAIKIGSENMDKIDNVLFNNCIIKNSNRGIGIQNRDEGTVSNVIFSNILVDCMFYSDVWWGKAEPIYVTSYPRAVGNHKDA
;
A
#
# COMPACT_ATOMS: atom_id res chain seq x y z
N ASN A 1 -15.13 6.99 8.98
CA ASN A 1 -14.45 8.08 9.64
C ASN A 1 -14.15 7.70 11.10
N ALA A 2 -12.89 7.42 11.41
CA ALA A 2 -12.49 7.04 12.76
C ALA A 2 -11.27 7.87 13.20
N GLU A 3 -11.26 8.23 14.48
CA GLU A 3 -10.16 8.98 15.08
C GLU A 3 -9.49 8.15 16.17
N LYS A 4 -8.16 8.30 16.29
CA LYS A 4 -7.35 7.62 17.32
C LYS A 4 -7.51 6.09 17.30
N THR A 5 -7.54 5.53 16.10
CA THR A 5 -7.65 4.07 15.93
C THR A 5 -6.33 3.40 16.26
N VAL A 6 -6.37 2.33 17.06
CA VAL A 6 -5.20 1.52 17.37
C VAL A 6 -5.48 0.05 17.04
N ILE A 7 -4.66 -0.56 16.17
CA ILE A 7 -4.68 -1.98 15.85
C ILE A 7 -3.29 -2.52 16.15
N ARG A 8 -3.16 -3.42 17.11
CA ARG A 8 -1.85 -3.94 17.48
C ARG A 8 -1.87 -5.36 18.05
N ASP A 9 -0.69 -5.99 18.00
CA ASP A 9 -0.41 -7.26 18.67
C ASP A 9 -1.38 -8.40 18.27
N ILE A 10 -1.83 -8.42 17.02
CA ILE A 10 -2.74 -9.44 16.50
C ILE A 10 -2.18 -10.13 15.26
N THR A 11 -2.68 -11.32 15.01
CA THR A 11 -2.43 -12.05 13.76
C THR A 11 -3.72 -12.14 12.95
N ILE A 12 -3.67 -11.71 11.67
CA ILE A 12 -4.77 -11.80 10.72
C ILE A 12 -4.36 -12.75 9.60
N ARG A 13 -5.26 -13.65 9.18
CA ARG A 13 -4.96 -14.66 8.16
C ARG A 13 -6.05 -14.77 7.11
N ASN A 14 -5.62 -15.03 5.88
CA ASN A 14 -6.48 -15.48 4.79
C ASN A 14 -7.69 -14.58 4.54
N SER A 15 -7.47 -13.29 4.51
CA SER A 15 -8.51 -12.35 4.07
C SER A 15 -8.91 -12.66 2.63
N ALA A 16 -10.19 -12.55 2.34
CA ALA A 16 -10.73 -12.77 1.00
C ALA A 16 -10.60 -11.54 0.09
N TYR A 17 -10.31 -10.40 0.66
CA TYR A 17 -10.17 -9.09 0.00
C TYR A 17 -9.25 -8.22 0.84
N TRP A 18 -9.13 -6.93 0.60
CA TRP A 18 -8.30 -5.99 1.35
C TRP A 18 -8.46 -6.17 2.86
N THR A 19 -7.37 -6.47 3.53
CA THR A 19 -7.44 -6.97 4.92
C THR A 19 -7.72 -5.86 5.92
N ILE A 20 -6.97 -4.77 5.84
CA ILE A 20 -7.19 -3.57 6.65
C ILE A 20 -7.34 -2.39 5.70
N HIS A 21 -8.52 -1.82 5.65
CA HIS A 21 -8.81 -0.65 4.82
C HIS A 21 -9.17 0.53 5.71
N LEU A 22 -8.25 1.47 5.82
CA LEU A 22 -8.43 2.73 6.55
C LEU A 22 -9.01 3.76 5.59
N ILE A 23 -10.25 4.16 5.80
CA ILE A 23 -10.93 5.16 4.96
C ILE A 23 -11.24 6.39 5.80
N GLY A 24 -10.69 7.55 5.41
CA GLY A 24 -10.94 8.81 6.09
C GLY A 24 -10.56 8.79 7.58
N CYS A 25 -9.58 7.98 7.97
CA CYS A 25 -9.13 7.87 9.35
C CYS A 25 -8.18 9.02 9.71
N TYR A 26 -8.23 9.44 10.96
CA TYR A 26 -7.33 10.43 11.51
C TYR A 26 -6.65 9.92 12.78
N ASP A 27 -5.32 10.01 12.83
CA ASP A 27 -4.48 9.52 13.94
C ASP A 27 -4.65 8.01 14.17
N ALA A 28 -4.27 7.20 13.19
CA ALA A 28 -4.29 5.74 13.29
C ALA A 28 -2.89 5.17 13.57
N LEU A 29 -2.84 4.15 14.42
CA LEU A 29 -1.65 3.37 14.70
C LEU A 29 -1.92 1.90 14.40
N ILE A 30 -1.08 1.31 13.53
CA ILE A 30 -1.01 -0.13 13.31
C ILE A 30 0.37 -0.59 13.74
N ASP A 31 0.46 -1.45 14.76
CA ASP A 31 1.73 -1.79 15.37
C ASP A 31 1.83 -3.29 15.75
N GLY A 32 2.95 -3.91 15.41
CA GLY A 32 3.25 -5.27 15.83
C GLY A 32 2.28 -6.35 15.32
N ILE A 33 1.66 -6.14 14.16
CA ILE A 33 0.73 -7.14 13.59
C ILE A 33 1.44 -8.11 12.66
N SER A 34 0.93 -9.35 12.62
CA SER A 34 1.27 -10.34 11.59
C SER A 34 0.07 -10.53 10.67
N LEU A 35 0.22 -10.17 9.41
CA LEU A 35 -0.79 -10.31 8.38
C LEU A 35 -0.31 -11.35 7.37
N LEU A 36 -0.99 -12.50 7.33
CA LEU A 36 -0.55 -13.69 6.60
C LEU A 36 -1.66 -14.16 5.65
N ASN A 37 -1.74 -13.55 4.49
CA ASN A 37 -2.75 -13.85 3.49
C ASN A 37 -2.31 -14.98 2.54
N ASN A 38 -3.28 -15.59 1.90
CA ASN A 38 -3.02 -16.53 0.83
C ASN A 38 -2.46 -15.78 -0.40
N LEU A 39 -1.22 -16.09 -0.74
CA LEU A 39 -0.49 -15.44 -1.83
C LEU A 39 -1.05 -15.72 -3.25
N LYS A 40 -2.08 -16.52 -3.37
CA LYS A 40 -2.75 -16.83 -4.65
C LYS A 40 -4.04 -16.03 -4.86
N ILE A 41 -4.44 -15.21 -3.89
CA ILE A 41 -5.66 -14.42 -3.96
C ILE A 41 -5.32 -13.00 -4.42
N ARG A 42 -5.87 -12.59 -5.55
CA ARG A 42 -5.81 -11.21 -6.04
C ARG A 42 -6.67 -10.31 -5.17
N ASN A 43 -6.30 -9.03 -5.09
CA ASN A 43 -6.93 -8.06 -4.18
C ASN A 43 -6.92 -8.52 -2.71
N GLY A 44 -5.96 -9.37 -2.36
CA GLY A 44 -5.71 -9.76 -0.98
C GLY A 44 -4.68 -8.84 -0.34
N ASP A 45 -4.88 -7.52 -0.51
CA ASP A 45 -4.00 -6.49 0.01
C ASP A 45 -3.86 -6.57 1.54
N GLY A 46 -2.73 -6.11 2.05
CA GLY A 46 -2.48 -6.06 3.47
C GLY A 46 -3.14 -4.88 4.14
N ILE A 47 -2.58 -3.71 3.96
CA ILE A 47 -3.03 -2.46 4.60
C ILE A 47 -3.20 -1.39 3.52
N ASP A 48 -4.44 -0.98 3.30
CA ASP A 48 -4.78 0.12 2.42
C ASP A 48 -5.10 1.38 3.24
N VAL A 49 -4.37 2.44 2.98
CA VAL A 49 -4.55 3.75 3.61
C VAL A 49 -5.18 4.68 2.58
N ASP A 50 -6.46 4.97 2.75
CA ASP A 50 -7.29 5.66 1.78
C ASP A 50 -7.83 6.96 2.39
N HIS A 51 -7.52 8.12 1.80
CA HIS A 51 -7.94 9.43 2.29
C HIS A 51 -7.72 9.65 3.79
N SER A 52 -6.65 9.08 4.34
CA SER A 52 -6.40 9.06 5.80
C SER A 52 -5.19 9.90 6.16
N LYS A 53 -5.17 10.44 7.38
CA LYS A 53 -4.15 11.36 7.85
C LYS A 53 -3.54 10.95 9.17
N LYS A 54 -2.25 11.26 9.37
CA LYS A 54 -1.48 10.92 10.58
C LYS A 54 -1.50 9.42 10.88
N VAL A 55 -1.22 8.60 9.88
CA VAL A 55 -1.17 7.15 10.02
C VAL A 55 0.25 6.69 10.29
N ARG A 56 0.40 5.84 11.28
CA ARG A 56 1.67 5.18 11.62
C ARG A 56 1.51 3.68 11.52
N ILE A 57 2.38 3.03 10.75
CA ILE A 57 2.42 1.58 10.59
C ILE A 57 3.83 1.13 10.99
N ALA A 58 3.95 0.29 12.02
CA ALA A 58 5.23 -0.09 12.55
C ALA A 58 5.32 -1.57 12.96
N ASN A 59 6.52 -2.13 12.88
CA ASN A 59 6.85 -3.45 13.42
C ASN A 59 5.96 -4.59 12.87
N CYS A 60 5.50 -4.47 11.62
CA CYS A 60 4.56 -5.41 11.03
C CYS A 60 5.28 -6.46 10.16
N PHE A 61 4.72 -7.67 10.14
CA PHE A 61 5.09 -8.73 9.21
C PHE A 61 3.90 -8.99 8.27
N ILE A 62 4.09 -8.75 6.96
CA ILE A 62 2.99 -8.76 5.99
C ILE A 62 3.32 -9.68 4.82
N GLU A 63 2.48 -10.69 4.61
CA GLU A 63 2.44 -11.51 3.40
C GLU A 63 1.10 -11.30 2.70
N SER A 64 1.13 -10.88 1.43
CA SER A 64 -0.04 -10.47 0.68
C SER A 64 -0.07 -11.06 -0.73
N GLY A 65 -1.23 -11.48 -1.17
CA GLY A 65 -1.46 -11.89 -2.56
C GLY A 65 -1.50 -10.72 -3.54
N ASP A 66 -1.70 -9.53 -3.04
CA ASP A 66 -1.63 -8.27 -3.78
C ASP A 66 -0.68 -7.30 -3.06
N ASP A 67 -0.99 -6.01 -2.92
CA ASP A 67 -0.09 -5.04 -2.30
C ASP A 67 0.03 -5.25 -0.77
N CYS A 68 1.22 -5.09 -0.18
CA CYS A 68 1.34 -5.21 1.28
C CYS A 68 0.89 -3.95 2.00
N ILE A 69 1.41 -2.79 1.61
CA ILE A 69 0.98 -1.49 2.12
C ILE A 69 0.74 -0.57 0.93
N CYS A 70 -0.49 -0.09 0.81
CA CYS A 70 -0.91 0.74 -0.30
C CYS A 70 -1.53 2.04 0.17
N LEU A 71 -1.07 3.18 -0.38
CA LEU A 71 -1.64 4.49 -0.16
C LEU A 71 -2.49 4.88 -1.36
N LYS A 72 -3.72 5.33 -1.12
CA LYS A 72 -4.70 5.62 -2.16
C LYS A 72 -5.51 6.89 -1.83
N ASN A 73 -6.18 7.40 -2.85
CA ASN A 73 -7.30 8.33 -2.73
C ASN A 73 -8.36 7.93 -3.76
N ARG A 74 -9.29 7.07 -3.34
CA ARG A 74 -10.32 6.53 -4.23
C ARG A 74 -11.47 7.51 -4.43
N ARG A 75 -11.98 7.58 -5.65
CA ARG A 75 -13.06 8.52 -6.03
C ARG A 75 -14.33 8.42 -5.18
N GLU A 76 -14.68 7.22 -4.75
CA GLU A 76 -15.86 7.00 -3.92
C GLU A 76 -15.75 7.55 -2.50
N PHE A 77 -14.58 8.02 -2.09
CA PHE A 77 -14.31 8.56 -0.75
C PHE A 77 -13.68 9.95 -0.80
N GLU A 78 -13.85 10.66 -1.91
CA GLU A 78 -13.22 11.98 -2.16
C GLU A 78 -13.59 13.05 -1.11
N GLU A 79 -14.72 12.88 -0.43
CA GLU A 79 -15.15 13.77 0.65
C GLU A 79 -14.19 13.82 1.85
N TYR A 80 -13.32 12.82 2.02
CA TYR A 80 -12.33 12.79 3.11
C TYR A 80 -11.03 13.52 2.76
N GLY A 81 -10.84 13.92 1.51
CA GLY A 81 -9.70 14.72 1.04
C GLY A 81 -8.39 13.92 0.95
N SER A 82 -7.29 14.57 1.24
CA SER A 82 -5.94 14.04 1.03
C SER A 82 -5.57 12.84 1.92
N CYS A 83 -4.62 12.04 1.44
CA CYS A 83 -3.88 11.04 2.24
C CYS A 83 -2.52 11.64 2.60
N GLU A 84 -2.29 11.97 3.88
CA GLU A 84 -1.09 12.71 4.27
C GLU A 84 -0.57 12.40 5.68
N ASP A 85 0.70 12.74 5.91
CA ASP A 85 1.40 12.50 7.18
C ASP A 85 1.47 11.00 7.53
N ILE A 86 1.96 10.19 6.59
CA ILE A 86 2.05 8.74 6.74
C ILE A 86 3.47 8.30 7.05
N VAL A 87 3.65 7.53 8.11
CA VAL A 87 4.94 6.92 8.47
C VAL A 87 4.82 5.41 8.53
N VAL A 88 5.67 4.72 7.78
CA VAL A 88 5.81 3.26 7.80
C VAL A 88 7.24 2.90 8.18
N THR A 89 7.42 2.07 9.20
CA THR A 89 8.76 1.71 9.67
C THR A 89 8.86 0.29 10.22
N ASN A 90 10.04 -0.30 10.12
CA ASN A 90 10.37 -1.61 10.70
C ASN A 90 9.45 -2.75 10.23
N CYS A 91 9.00 -2.73 8.98
CA CYS A 91 8.11 -3.75 8.44
C CYS A 91 8.88 -4.74 7.55
N VAL A 92 8.45 -6.00 7.59
CA VAL A 92 8.92 -7.06 6.69
C VAL A 92 7.76 -7.47 5.78
N MET A 93 7.97 -7.40 4.47
CA MET A 93 6.89 -7.53 3.49
C MET A 93 7.22 -8.56 2.40
N THR A 94 6.22 -9.35 2.02
CA THR A 94 6.26 -10.24 0.85
C THR A 94 4.96 -10.09 0.06
N SER A 95 5.04 -9.68 -1.19
CA SER A 95 3.88 -9.42 -2.04
C SER A 95 3.97 -10.18 -3.37
N ARG A 96 2.83 -10.62 -3.86
CA ARG A 96 2.73 -11.11 -5.26
C ARG A 96 2.53 -9.99 -6.27
N SER A 97 2.15 -8.81 -5.83
CA SER A 97 2.00 -7.59 -6.64
C SER A 97 3.08 -6.57 -6.27
N CYS A 98 2.82 -5.68 -5.34
CA CYS A 98 3.78 -4.65 -4.94
C CYS A 98 3.86 -4.56 -3.41
N ALA A 99 5.07 -4.65 -2.85
CA ALA A 99 5.21 -4.62 -1.39
C ALA A 99 4.84 -3.24 -0.81
N ILE A 100 5.33 -2.17 -1.42
CA ILE A 100 4.97 -0.78 -1.08
C ILE A 100 4.38 -0.13 -2.32
N LYS A 101 3.16 0.37 -2.22
CA LYS A 101 2.49 1.00 -3.36
C LYS A 101 1.89 2.36 -3.00
N ILE A 102 2.00 3.30 -3.91
CA ILE A 102 1.26 4.57 -3.92
C ILE A 102 0.41 4.60 -5.20
N GLY A 103 -0.90 4.70 -5.02
CA GLY A 103 -1.88 4.59 -6.11
C GLY A 103 -2.39 3.15 -6.26
N SER A 104 -2.87 2.71 -7.41
CA SER A 104 -3.02 3.46 -8.67
C SER A 104 -4.15 4.50 -8.62
N GLU A 105 -5.11 4.34 -7.72
CA GLU A 105 -6.22 5.27 -7.54
C GLU A 105 -5.76 6.46 -6.69
N ASN A 106 -5.77 7.64 -7.29
CA ASN A 106 -5.37 8.86 -6.61
C ASN A 106 -6.12 10.07 -7.19
N MET A 107 -7.21 10.45 -6.53
CA MET A 107 -8.06 11.56 -6.93
C MET A 107 -7.68 12.89 -6.24
N ASP A 108 -6.85 12.82 -5.20
CA ASP A 108 -6.48 13.96 -4.37
C ASP A 108 -4.95 13.97 -4.15
N LYS A 109 -4.48 14.63 -3.14
CA LYS A 109 -3.06 14.71 -2.79
C LYS A 109 -2.64 13.55 -1.88
N ILE A 110 -1.54 12.87 -2.22
CA ILE A 110 -0.78 12.00 -1.32
C ILE A 110 0.51 12.75 -0.98
N ASP A 111 0.72 13.09 0.28
CA ASP A 111 1.78 14.00 0.69
C ASP A 111 2.40 13.65 2.05
N ASN A 112 3.65 14.07 2.28
CA ASN A 112 4.36 13.84 3.53
C ASN A 112 4.41 12.35 3.93
N VAL A 113 5.03 11.52 3.11
CA VAL A 113 5.09 10.08 3.30
C VAL A 113 6.50 9.62 3.55
N LEU A 114 6.70 8.84 4.61
CA LEU A 114 7.99 8.23 4.92
C LEU A 114 7.84 6.71 5.04
N PHE A 115 8.59 5.97 4.22
CA PHE A 115 8.87 4.56 4.40
C PHE A 115 10.33 4.39 4.82
N ASN A 116 10.57 3.74 5.97
CA ASN A 116 11.91 3.65 6.54
C ASN A 116 12.17 2.30 7.21
N ASN A 117 13.41 1.83 7.16
CA ASN A 117 13.86 0.60 7.84
C ASN A 117 13.01 -0.63 7.53
N CYS A 118 12.69 -0.88 6.27
CA CYS A 118 11.85 -1.99 5.87
C CYS A 118 12.64 -3.05 5.09
N ILE A 119 12.16 -4.28 5.15
CA ILE A 119 12.66 -5.39 4.34
C ILE A 119 11.54 -5.84 3.41
N ILE A 120 11.79 -5.79 2.12
CA ILE A 120 10.97 -6.37 1.07
C ILE A 120 11.70 -7.61 0.56
N LYS A 121 11.04 -8.76 0.65
CA LYS A 121 11.65 -10.02 0.21
C LYS A 121 10.71 -10.84 -0.65
N ASN A 122 11.26 -11.55 -1.63
CA ASN A 122 10.49 -12.44 -2.48
C ASN A 122 9.22 -11.78 -3.06
N SER A 123 9.28 -10.51 -3.41
CA SER A 123 8.13 -9.76 -3.89
C SER A 123 8.19 -9.61 -5.42
N ASN A 124 7.04 -9.58 -6.08
CA ASN A 124 7.03 -9.39 -7.53
C ASN A 124 7.45 -7.96 -7.89
N ARG A 125 6.98 -6.96 -7.12
CA ARG A 125 7.47 -5.59 -7.24
C ARG A 125 7.81 -5.06 -5.84
N GLY A 126 8.89 -4.31 -5.73
CA GLY A 126 9.33 -3.75 -4.46
C GLY A 126 8.56 -2.49 -4.09
N ILE A 127 8.93 -1.37 -4.69
CA ILE A 127 8.34 -0.04 -4.49
C ILE A 127 7.66 0.39 -5.78
N GLY A 128 6.38 0.72 -5.72
CA GLY A 128 5.60 1.19 -6.85
C GLY A 128 4.93 2.54 -6.58
N ILE A 129 5.14 3.51 -7.47
CA ILE A 129 4.37 4.75 -7.52
C ILE A 129 3.63 4.76 -8.85
N GLN A 130 2.31 4.63 -8.79
CA GLN A 130 1.45 4.60 -9.96
C GLN A 130 0.38 5.68 -9.83
N ASN A 131 0.69 6.90 -10.19
CA ASN A 131 -0.29 7.99 -10.18
C ASN A 131 -1.08 7.98 -11.49
N ARG A 132 -2.28 7.44 -11.47
CA ARG A 132 -3.07 7.20 -12.69
C ARG A 132 -4.31 8.06 -12.82
N ASP A 133 -4.66 8.82 -11.81
CA ASP A 133 -5.80 9.73 -11.78
C ASP A 133 -5.32 11.18 -11.61
N GLU A 134 -6.21 12.12 -11.32
CA GLU A 134 -5.95 13.57 -11.30
C GLU A 134 -5.13 14.06 -10.11
N GLY A 135 -4.98 13.23 -9.08
CA GLY A 135 -4.29 13.60 -7.84
C GLY A 135 -2.79 13.76 -8.00
N THR A 136 -2.17 14.25 -6.97
CA THR A 136 -0.72 14.49 -6.92
C THR A 136 -0.03 13.63 -5.87
N VAL A 137 1.24 13.33 -6.10
CA VAL A 137 2.10 12.64 -5.14
C VAL A 137 3.33 13.51 -4.88
N SER A 138 3.55 13.90 -3.62
CA SER A 138 4.64 14.82 -3.25
C SER A 138 5.25 14.46 -1.90
N ASN A 139 6.46 14.96 -1.64
CA ASN A 139 7.17 14.79 -0.36
C ASN A 139 7.21 13.34 0.14
N VAL A 140 7.64 12.41 -0.73
CA VAL A 140 7.74 10.98 -0.41
C VAL A 140 9.20 10.59 -0.25
N ILE A 141 9.51 9.95 0.86
CA ILE A 141 10.86 9.48 1.17
C ILE A 141 10.83 7.96 1.38
N PHE A 142 11.72 7.26 0.69
CA PHE A 142 12.06 5.87 0.94
C PHE A 142 13.50 5.81 1.42
N SER A 143 13.75 5.27 2.61
CA SER A 143 15.10 5.21 3.18
C SER A 143 15.36 3.89 3.92
N ASN A 144 16.58 3.41 3.87
CA ASN A 144 17.00 2.18 4.54
C ASN A 144 16.08 0.99 4.23
N ILE A 145 15.81 0.74 2.95
CA ILE A 145 14.95 -0.37 2.52
C ILE A 145 15.80 -1.39 1.78
N LEU A 146 15.77 -2.63 2.27
CA LEU A 146 16.29 -3.77 1.54
C LEU A 146 15.20 -4.28 0.59
N VAL A 147 15.53 -4.42 -0.70
CA VAL A 147 14.57 -4.87 -1.72
C VAL A 147 15.11 -6.09 -2.45
N ASP A 148 14.37 -7.19 -2.31
CA ASP A 148 14.59 -8.44 -3.04
C ASP A 148 13.33 -8.80 -3.82
N CYS A 149 13.42 -8.76 -5.15
CA CYS A 149 12.30 -9.02 -6.06
C CYS A 149 12.54 -10.28 -6.89
N MET A 150 11.44 -10.97 -7.18
CA MET A 150 11.45 -12.09 -8.08
C MET A 150 10.17 -12.15 -8.92
N PHE A 151 10.32 -12.53 -10.19
CA PHE A 151 9.19 -12.74 -11.08
C PHE A 151 8.43 -14.02 -10.71
N TYR A 152 7.13 -13.90 -10.51
CA TYR A 152 6.28 -15.04 -10.15
C TYR A 152 5.52 -15.63 -11.33
N SER A 153 4.82 -14.80 -12.08
CA SER A 153 4.05 -15.25 -13.22
C SER A 153 3.53 -14.07 -14.04
N ASP A 154 3.13 -14.33 -15.28
CA ASP A 154 2.50 -13.34 -16.16
C ASP A 154 1.07 -12.94 -15.73
N VAL A 155 0.52 -13.66 -14.77
CA VAL A 155 -0.86 -13.42 -14.30
C VAL A 155 -0.94 -12.26 -13.31
N TRP A 156 0.13 -12.02 -12.54
CA TRP A 156 0.22 -10.93 -11.58
C TRP A 156 0.76 -9.66 -12.24
N TRP A 157 0.43 -8.52 -11.62
CA TRP A 157 0.98 -7.23 -12.01
C TRP A 157 2.46 -7.13 -11.63
N GLY A 158 3.25 -6.61 -12.54
CA GLY A 158 4.69 -6.46 -12.33
C GLY A 158 5.54 -7.53 -12.99
N LYS A 159 6.82 -7.20 -13.18
CA LYS A 159 7.83 -8.02 -13.85
C LYS A 159 9.12 -8.08 -13.03
N ALA A 160 9.00 -8.19 -11.71
CA ALA A 160 10.10 -8.15 -10.74
C ALA A 160 10.82 -6.80 -10.66
N GLU A 161 10.12 -5.69 -10.86
CA GLU A 161 10.74 -4.38 -10.75
C GLU A 161 11.00 -4.00 -9.29
N PRO A 162 12.26 -3.76 -8.88
CA PRO A 162 12.53 -3.27 -7.52
C PRO A 162 11.93 -1.90 -7.26
N ILE A 163 11.94 -1.03 -8.26
CA ILE A 163 11.34 0.30 -8.22
C ILE A 163 10.59 0.53 -9.53
N TYR A 164 9.33 0.89 -9.42
CA TYR A 164 8.46 1.19 -10.56
C TYR A 164 7.72 2.50 -10.35
N VAL A 165 7.99 3.50 -11.17
CA VAL A 165 7.37 4.83 -11.08
C VAL A 165 6.72 5.17 -12.41
N THR A 166 5.43 5.51 -12.38
CA THR A 166 4.68 5.90 -13.56
C THR A 166 3.56 6.90 -13.22
N SER A 167 3.29 7.80 -14.13
CA SER A 167 2.12 8.68 -14.12
C SER A 167 1.24 8.47 -15.35
N TYR A 168 1.18 7.25 -15.86
CA TYR A 168 0.37 6.94 -17.03
C TYR A 168 -1.11 7.06 -16.71
N PRO A 169 -1.86 7.98 -17.36
CA PRO A 169 -3.26 8.23 -17.03
C PRO A 169 -4.15 6.99 -17.21
N ARG A 170 -5.10 6.82 -16.32
CA ARG A 170 -6.15 5.82 -16.49
C ARG A 170 -7.05 6.24 -17.65
N ALA A 171 -7.23 5.39 -18.65
CA ALA A 171 -8.18 5.65 -19.72
C ALA A 171 -9.59 5.66 -19.14
N VAL A 172 -10.33 6.75 -19.38
CA VAL A 172 -11.71 6.90 -18.94
C VAL A 172 -12.54 5.70 -19.46
N GLY A 173 -13.12 4.92 -18.54
CA GLY A 173 -13.94 3.75 -18.86
C GLY A 173 -13.18 2.42 -19.02
N ASN A 174 -11.88 2.38 -18.87
CA ASN A 174 -11.09 1.14 -18.94
C ASN A 174 -10.47 0.78 -17.59
N HIS A 175 -11.17 -0.01 -16.80
CA HIS A 175 -10.62 -0.63 -15.59
C HIS A 175 -9.67 -1.82 -15.89
N LYS A 176 -9.17 -1.97 -17.10
CA LYS A 176 -8.46 -3.17 -17.51
C LYS A 176 -6.97 -3.19 -17.17
N ASP A 177 -6.42 -2.12 -16.66
CA ASP A 177 -4.99 -2.05 -16.39
C ASP A 177 -4.72 -1.70 -14.93
N ALA A 178 -4.98 -2.64 -14.09
CA ALA A 178 -4.32 -2.66 -12.81
C ALA A 178 -3.00 -3.40 -12.96
#